data_1a53bf6721c26ef1ac03eef9a4137c4e
#
_entry.id   1a53bf6721c26ef1ac03eef9a4137c4e
#
_cell.length_a   1.000
_cell.length_b   1.000
_cell.length_c   1.000
_cell.angle_alpha   90.00
_cell.angle_beta   90.00
_cell.angle_gamma   90.00
#
_symmetry.space_group_name_H-M   'P 1'
#
loop_
_entity.id
_entity.type
_entity.pdbx_description
1 polymer ?
#
loop_
_entity_poly.entity_id
_entity_poly.type
_entity_poly.pdbx_seq_one_letter_code
_entity_poly.pdbx_strand_id
1 'polypeptide(L)'
;LQPKLLSGARPKIINLARNYAYQTDGYYASLLGEARGHRVIPTVESMLELADRDLHEDAISVLEELLNKDLDKFPENGPVPERLVICFGEVQDERFKKFARQIFDWYRAPVLVVTTSENGQPGHYKVKRIKLSPFTRLEDDELKFFVESLTAYAGRVWKNPEARTVAKWSIAVLHDPNEQFAPSNIESLKHWARLAEKDVVEIEPISKKDLDRLAEF
;
A
#
# COMPACT_ATOMS: atom_id res chain seq x y z
N LEU A 1 5.83 12.24 27.42
CA LEU A 1 4.40 11.94 27.26
C LEU A 1 3.87 11.46 28.60
N GLN A 2 2.96 12.22 29.22
CA GLN A 2 2.41 11.84 30.50
C GLN A 2 1.44 10.65 30.33
N PRO A 3 1.66 9.52 31.03
CA PRO A 3 0.85 8.30 30.90
C PRO A 3 -0.65 8.49 31.19
N LYS A 4 -1.04 9.55 31.87
CA LYS A 4 -2.43 9.81 32.30
C LYS A 4 -3.37 10.27 31.19
N LEU A 5 -2.86 10.77 30.06
CA LEU A 5 -3.68 11.24 28.94
C LEU A 5 -4.25 10.09 28.07
N LEU A 6 -3.76 8.87 28.25
CA LEU A 6 -4.08 7.73 27.37
C LEU A 6 -4.58 6.49 28.15
N SER A 7 -5.06 6.66 29.38
CA SER A 7 -5.55 5.55 30.19
C SER A 7 -6.79 4.91 29.57
N GLY A 8 -6.63 3.69 29.05
CA GLY A 8 -7.72 2.78 28.69
C GLY A 8 -8.08 2.67 27.20
N ALA A 9 -7.72 3.59 26.34
CA ALA A 9 -7.98 3.49 24.91
C ALA A 9 -6.67 3.38 24.10
N ARG A 10 -6.63 2.51 23.12
CA ARG A 10 -5.54 2.50 22.12
C ARG A 10 -5.74 3.71 21.19
N PRO A 11 -4.93 4.78 21.32
CA PRO A 11 -5.10 5.95 20.48
C PRO A 11 -4.82 5.62 19.02
N LYS A 12 -5.51 6.35 18.15
CA LYS A 12 -5.23 6.39 16.73
C LYS A 12 -4.30 7.57 16.49
N ILE A 13 -3.19 7.34 15.84
CA ILE A 13 -2.15 8.34 15.60
C ILE A 13 -2.11 8.68 14.13
N ILE A 14 -2.32 9.94 13.80
CA ILE A 14 -2.05 10.48 12.46
C ILE A 14 -0.71 11.22 12.57
N ASN A 15 0.32 10.65 11.98
CA ASN A 15 1.66 11.24 11.97
C ASN A 15 1.77 12.22 10.81
N LEU A 16 1.82 13.51 11.13
CA LEU A 16 1.93 14.63 10.19
C LEU A 16 3.34 15.24 10.20
N ALA A 17 4.36 14.39 10.16
CA ALA A 17 5.74 14.84 10.15
C ALA A 17 6.10 15.57 8.83
N ARG A 18 7.15 16.40 8.91
CA ARG A 18 7.73 17.08 7.74
C ARG A 18 8.65 16.19 6.92
N ASN A 19 9.06 15.07 7.49
CA ASN A 19 9.96 14.12 6.84
C ASN A 19 9.64 12.70 7.33
N TYR A 20 9.50 11.76 6.40
CA TYR A 20 9.19 10.35 6.66
C TYR A 20 10.32 9.40 6.24
N ALA A 21 11.49 9.94 5.86
CA ALA A 21 12.61 9.12 5.47
C ALA A 21 13.09 8.23 6.65
N TYR A 22 13.73 7.14 6.33
CA TYR A 22 14.33 6.24 7.32
C TYR A 22 15.18 7.00 8.34
N GLN A 23 15.04 6.67 9.61
CA GLN A 23 15.72 7.29 10.74
C GLN A 23 15.43 8.80 11.00
N THR A 24 14.35 9.34 10.42
CA THR A 24 13.91 10.71 10.76
C THR A 24 12.87 10.71 11.88
N ASP A 25 12.55 11.90 12.40
CA ASP A 25 11.54 12.07 13.45
C ASP A 25 10.18 11.46 13.06
N GLY A 26 9.77 11.61 11.79
CA GLY A 26 8.52 11.02 11.30
C GLY A 26 8.57 9.50 11.29
N TYR A 27 9.68 8.92 10.90
CA TYR A 27 9.88 7.46 10.96
C TYR A 27 9.77 6.95 12.41
N TYR A 28 10.51 7.58 13.33
CA TYR A 28 10.48 7.17 14.74
C TYR A 28 9.14 7.43 15.42
N ALA A 29 8.40 8.48 15.04
CA ALA A 29 7.07 8.73 15.57
C ALA A 29 6.11 7.59 15.28
N SER A 30 6.12 7.06 14.04
CA SER A 30 5.32 5.88 13.69
C SER A 30 5.83 4.62 14.36
N LEU A 31 7.14 4.35 14.31
CA LEU A 31 7.75 3.18 14.93
C LEU A 31 7.41 3.06 16.42
N LEU A 32 7.57 4.16 17.17
CA LEU A 32 7.27 4.19 18.60
C LEU A 32 5.77 4.06 18.90
N GLY A 33 4.91 4.55 18.01
CA GLY A 33 3.47 4.37 18.12
C GLY A 33 3.07 2.91 17.91
N GLU A 34 3.58 2.27 16.86
CA GLU A 34 3.34 0.86 16.53
C GLU A 34 3.88 -0.07 17.62
N ALA A 35 5.11 0.19 18.11
CA ALA A 35 5.72 -0.58 19.21
C ALA A 35 4.89 -0.56 20.51
N ARG A 36 4.04 0.45 20.67
CA ARG A 36 3.09 0.55 21.80
C ARG A 36 1.70 -0.03 21.48
N GLY A 37 1.54 -0.67 20.33
CA GLY A 37 0.29 -1.26 19.89
C GLY A 37 -0.77 -0.24 19.50
N HIS A 38 -0.37 1.00 19.15
CA HIS A 38 -1.28 2.01 18.62
C HIS A 38 -1.50 1.83 17.12
N ARG A 39 -2.65 2.27 16.63
CA ARG A 39 -2.89 2.38 15.19
C ARG A 39 -2.28 3.69 14.69
N VAL A 40 -1.29 3.58 13.83
CA VAL A 40 -0.55 4.73 13.29
C VAL A 40 -0.70 4.79 11.77
N ILE A 41 -0.82 5.98 11.22
CA ILE A 41 -0.70 6.25 9.79
C ILE A 41 0.23 7.46 9.56
N PRO A 42 1.16 7.34 8.60
CA PRO A 42 1.55 6.13 7.88
C PRO A 42 2.23 5.12 8.82
N THR A 43 2.14 3.84 8.46
CA THR A 43 2.91 2.79 9.14
C THR A 43 4.37 2.84 8.73
N VAL A 44 5.25 2.24 9.53
CA VAL A 44 6.67 2.09 9.17
C VAL A 44 6.82 1.29 7.88
N GLU A 45 6.03 0.23 7.74
CA GLU A 45 5.99 -0.60 6.52
C GLU A 45 5.67 0.25 5.28
N SER A 46 4.58 1.03 5.32
CA SER A 46 4.21 1.91 4.21
C SER A 46 5.29 2.96 3.88
N MET A 47 5.99 3.48 4.90
CA MET A 47 7.10 4.41 4.68
C MET A 47 8.26 3.77 3.92
N LEU A 48 8.67 2.57 4.34
CA LEU A 48 9.79 1.85 3.74
C LEU A 48 9.45 1.39 2.33
N GLU A 49 8.27 0.83 2.14
CA GLU A 49 7.80 0.35 0.85
C GLU A 49 7.68 1.47 -0.18
N LEU A 50 7.10 2.62 0.19
CA LEU A 50 7.00 3.77 -0.73
C LEU A 50 8.34 4.49 -0.97
N ALA A 51 9.35 4.24 -0.14
CA ALA A 51 10.70 4.75 -0.35
C ALA A 51 11.46 3.93 -1.39
N ASP A 52 11.21 2.63 -1.49
CA ASP A 52 11.85 1.70 -2.40
C ASP A 52 10.88 1.31 -3.53
N ARG A 53 11.30 1.59 -4.78
CA ARG A 53 10.47 1.34 -5.96
C ARG A 53 10.24 -0.15 -6.20
N ASP A 54 11.27 -0.95 -5.99
CA ASP A 54 11.24 -2.38 -6.29
C ASP A 54 10.23 -3.12 -5.40
N LEU A 55 10.02 -2.61 -4.18
CA LEU A 55 9.06 -3.20 -3.23
C LEU A 55 7.58 -2.98 -3.60
N HIS A 56 7.27 -2.07 -4.51
CA HIS A 56 5.88 -1.78 -4.89
C HIS A 56 5.61 -1.89 -6.40
N GLU A 57 6.54 -2.45 -7.18
CA GLU A 57 6.40 -2.56 -8.63
C GLU A 57 5.19 -3.43 -9.03
N ASP A 58 4.98 -4.55 -8.37
CA ASP A 58 3.82 -5.42 -8.62
C ASP A 58 2.49 -4.72 -8.29
N ALA A 59 2.48 -3.94 -7.20
CA ALA A 59 1.33 -3.12 -6.84
C ALA A 59 1.00 -2.05 -7.89
N ILE A 60 2.01 -1.50 -8.56
CA ILE A 60 1.83 -0.51 -9.63
C ILE A 60 1.02 -1.09 -10.78
N SER A 61 1.32 -2.31 -11.23
CA SER A 61 0.62 -2.94 -12.35
C SER A 61 -0.88 -3.06 -12.10
N VAL A 62 -1.28 -3.52 -10.91
CA VAL A 62 -2.69 -3.63 -10.52
C VAL A 62 -3.36 -2.25 -10.42
N LEU A 63 -2.63 -1.25 -9.93
CA LEU A 63 -3.14 0.13 -9.83
C LEU A 63 -3.28 0.79 -11.19
N GLU A 64 -2.41 0.49 -12.17
CA GLU A 64 -2.53 0.95 -13.55
C GLU A 64 -3.78 0.38 -14.23
N GLU A 65 -4.05 -0.91 -14.04
CA GLU A 65 -5.28 -1.52 -14.55
C GLU A 65 -6.53 -0.85 -13.98
N LEU A 66 -6.53 -0.58 -12.67
CA LEU A 66 -7.65 0.08 -12.01
C LEU A 66 -7.82 1.51 -12.51
N LEU A 67 -6.73 2.27 -12.65
CA LEU A 67 -6.73 3.63 -13.18
C LEU A 67 -7.36 3.67 -14.56
N ASN A 68 -6.88 2.85 -15.50
CA ASN A 68 -7.36 2.83 -16.88
C ASN A 68 -8.82 2.35 -16.97
N LYS A 69 -9.19 1.32 -16.21
CA LYS A 69 -10.57 0.83 -16.13
C LYS A 69 -11.56 1.89 -15.60
N ASP A 70 -11.13 2.75 -14.68
CA ASP A 70 -11.99 3.82 -14.20
C ASP A 70 -12.07 4.98 -15.22
N LEU A 71 -10.98 5.27 -15.95
CA LEU A 71 -10.96 6.26 -17.03
C LEU A 71 -11.87 5.89 -18.21
N ASP A 72 -11.96 4.62 -18.57
CA ASP A 72 -12.85 4.12 -19.63
C ASP A 72 -14.32 4.48 -19.40
N LYS A 73 -14.70 4.76 -18.15
CA LYS A 73 -16.06 5.18 -17.79
C LYS A 73 -16.33 6.66 -18.04
N PHE A 74 -15.27 7.43 -18.29
CA PHE A 74 -15.33 8.89 -18.44
C PHE A 74 -14.56 9.38 -19.70
N PRO A 75 -14.90 8.88 -20.90
CA PRO A 75 -14.10 9.11 -22.11
C PRO A 75 -14.01 10.59 -22.54
N GLU A 76 -14.93 11.45 -22.08
CA GLU A 76 -15.00 12.85 -22.49
C GLU A 76 -14.32 13.83 -21.51
N ASN A 77 -13.73 13.36 -20.40
CA ASN A 77 -13.34 14.22 -19.29
C ASN A 77 -11.87 14.67 -19.28
N GLY A 78 -11.23 14.75 -20.43
CA GLY A 78 -9.88 15.31 -20.56
C GLY A 78 -8.75 14.42 -20.00
N PRO A 79 -7.49 14.85 -20.13
CA PRO A 79 -6.33 14.06 -19.74
C PRO A 79 -6.24 13.84 -18.22
N VAL A 80 -5.51 12.79 -17.83
CA VAL A 80 -5.12 12.57 -16.45
C VAL A 80 -4.04 13.58 -16.08
N PRO A 81 -4.15 14.29 -14.96
CA PRO A 81 -3.08 15.18 -14.52
C PRO A 81 -1.79 14.39 -14.24
N GLU A 82 -0.64 14.93 -14.58
CA GLU A 82 0.65 14.30 -14.30
C GLU A 82 0.89 14.05 -12.81
N ARG A 83 0.22 14.82 -11.95
CA ARG A 83 0.32 14.75 -10.51
C ARG A 83 -1.08 14.66 -9.90
N LEU A 84 -1.34 13.56 -9.19
CA LEU A 84 -2.54 13.36 -8.39
C LEU A 84 -2.19 13.42 -6.91
N VAL A 85 -2.90 14.24 -6.15
CA VAL A 85 -2.77 14.32 -4.70
C VAL A 85 -3.94 13.60 -4.05
N ILE A 86 -3.62 12.64 -3.19
CA ILE A 86 -4.58 11.82 -2.46
C ILE A 86 -4.43 12.15 -0.98
N CYS A 87 -5.49 12.63 -0.35
CA CYS A 87 -5.54 12.96 1.07
C CYS A 87 -6.47 11.99 1.79
N PHE A 88 -5.92 11.10 2.63
CA PHE A 88 -6.72 10.09 3.37
C PHE A 88 -7.65 9.25 2.48
N GLY A 89 -7.22 8.95 1.25
CA GLY A 89 -7.98 8.19 0.27
C GLY A 89 -9.04 8.98 -0.50
N GLU A 90 -9.12 10.28 -0.28
CA GLU A 90 -9.96 11.20 -1.04
C GLU A 90 -9.10 11.94 -2.08
N VAL A 91 -9.72 12.35 -3.17
CA VAL A 91 -9.12 13.08 -4.28
C VAL A 91 -10.11 14.14 -4.78
N GLN A 92 -9.61 15.27 -5.30
CA GLN A 92 -10.49 16.36 -5.77
C GLN A 92 -11.27 15.97 -7.04
N ASP A 93 -10.66 15.20 -7.93
CA ASP A 93 -11.29 14.72 -9.16
C ASP A 93 -11.99 13.37 -8.92
N GLU A 94 -13.30 13.39 -8.98
CA GLU A 94 -14.17 12.23 -8.73
C GLU A 94 -13.86 11.01 -9.63
N ARG A 95 -13.27 11.23 -10.80
CA ARG A 95 -12.87 10.14 -11.72
C ARG A 95 -11.89 9.16 -11.03
N PHE A 96 -11.03 9.67 -10.16
CA PHE A 96 -9.96 8.91 -9.50
C PHE A 96 -10.34 8.43 -8.10
N LYS A 97 -11.58 8.58 -7.68
CA LYS A 97 -12.01 8.27 -6.30
C LYS A 97 -11.79 6.81 -5.90
N LYS A 98 -12.07 5.86 -6.79
CA LYS A 98 -11.84 4.44 -6.52
C LYS A 98 -10.36 4.12 -6.49
N PHE A 99 -9.62 4.64 -7.46
CA PHE A 99 -8.17 4.53 -7.51
C PHE A 99 -7.49 5.10 -6.26
N ALA A 100 -7.87 6.31 -5.84
CA ALA A 100 -7.35 6.96 -4.64
C ALA A 100 -7.65 6.15 -3.37
N ARG A 101 -8.86 5.58 -3.29
CA ARG A 101 -9.27 4.75 -2.16
C ARG A 101 -8.49 3.45 -2.10
N GLN A 102 -8.25 2.80 -3.24
CA GLN A 102 -7.45 1.58 -3.31
C GLN A 102 -6.00 1.82 -2.88
N ILE A 103 -5.37 2.89 -3.36
CA ILE A 103 -4.01 3.27 -2.93
C ILE A 103 -3.98 3.53 -1.43
N PHE A 104 -4.96 4.24 -0.90
CA PHE A 104 -5.02 4.52 0.53
C PHE A 104 -5.26 3.25 1.36
N ASP A 105 -6.07 2.32 0.89
CA ASP A 105 -6.30 1.05 1.59
C ASP A 105 -5.01 0.22 1.66
N TRP A 106 -4.13 0.34 0.68
CA TRP A 106 -2.84 -0.35 0.70
C TRP A 106 -1.79 0.35 1.57
N TYR A 107 -1.65 1.67 1.44
CA TYR A 107 -0.53 2.40 2.07
C TYR A 107 -0.90 3.19 3.31
N ARG A 108 -2.18 3.46 3.54
CA ARG A 108 -2.69 4.16 4.74
C ARG A 108 -1.86 5.36 5.16
N ALA A 109 -1.64 6.29 4.25
CA ALA A 109 -0.85 7.50 4.50
C ALA A 109 -1.68 8.78 4.43
N PRO A 110 -1.37 9.82 5.21
CA PRO A 110 -2.13 11.08 5.22
C PRO A 110 -2.16 11.78 3.86
N VAL A 111 -1.01 11.83 3.18
CA VAL A 111 -0.87 12.41 1.83
C VAL A 111 -0.04 11.50 0.97
N LEU A 112 -0.60 11.07 -0.15
CA LEU A 112 0.08 10.33 -1.20
C LEU A 112 0.08 11.18 -2.48
N VAL A 113 1.20 11.21 -3.16
CA VAL A 113 1.34 11.87 -4.47
C VAL A 113 1.64 10.81 -5.50
N VAL A 114 0.75 10.68 -6.48
CA VAL A 114 0.90 9.78 -7.60
C VAL A 114 1.34 10.58 -8.83
N THR A 115 2.41 10.12 -9.46
CA THR A 115 2.86 10.67 -10.74
C THR A 115 2.44 9.74 -11.86
N THR A 116 1.75 10.26 -12.85
CA THR A 116 1.24 9.53 -14.01
C THR A 116 1.90 10.01 -15.31
N SER A 117 1.76 9.25 -16.36
CA SER A 117 2.10 9.65 -17.74
C SER A 117 1.31 8.83 -18.75
N GLU A 118 1.12 9.35 -19.94
CA GLU A 118 0.59 8.55 -21.04
C GLU A 118 1.50 7.38 -21.39
N ASN A 119 0.90 6.26 -21.76
CA ASN A 119 1.61 5.02 -22.09
C ASN A 119 1.89 4.85 -23.59
N GLY A 120 1.97 5.95 -24.35
CA GLY A 120 2.16 5.89 -25.80
C GLY A 120 0.90 5.48 -26.59
N GLN A 121 -0.17 5.08 -25.93
CA GLN A 121 -1.50 4.88 -26.50
C GLN A 121 -2.41 5.99 -25.96
N PRO A 122 -3.10 6.75 -26.83
CA PRO A 122 -4.02 7.79 -26.38
C PRO A 122 -5.07 7.25 -25.42
N GLY A 123 -5.21 7.91 -24.27
CA GLY A 123 -6.17 7.52 -23.25
C GLY A 123 -5.70 6.44 -22.27
N HIS A 124 -4.54 5.84 -22.46
CA HIS A 124 -3.92 4.90 -21.51
C HIS A 124 -2.78 5.55 -20.73
N TYR A 125 -2.79 5.35 -19.42
CA TYR A 125 -1.86 5.98 -18.48
C TYR A 125 -1.09 4.96 -17.66
N LYS A 126 0.15 5.31 -17.35
CA LYS A 126 1.03 4.57 -16.43
C LYS A 126 1.16 5.32 -15.11
N VAL A 127 1.29 4.56 -14.04
CA VAL A 127 1.68 5.07 -12.72
C VAL A 127 3.21 5.04 -12.62
N LYS A 128 3.85 6.18 -12.80
CA LYS A 128 5.32 6.27 -12.71
C LYS A 128 5.83 6.08 -11.29
N ARG A 129 5.11 6.63 -10.33
CA ARG A 129 5.55 6.64 -8.93
C ARG A 129 4.41 6.98 -7.98
N ILE A 130 4.43 6.34 -6.82
CA ILE A 130 3.64 6.70 -5.65
C ILE A 130 4.60 7.15 -4.55
N LYS A 131 4.36 8.31 -3.96
CA LYS A 131 5.19 8.86 -2.89
C LYS A 131 4.37 9.26 -1.69
N LEU A 132 4.88 8.96 -0.52
CA LEU A 132 4.45 9.60 0.72
C LEU A 132 4.96 11.06 0.73
N SER A 133 4.05 12.01 0.90
CA SER A 133 4.39 13.44 0.94
C SER A 133 4.02 14.07 2.29
N PRO A 134 4.85 14.94 2.85
CA PRO A 134 4.43 15.77 3.96
C PRO A 134 3.42 16.82 3.48
N PHE A 135 2.44 17.14 4.32
CA PHE A 135 1.42 18.15 4.00
C PHE A 135 2.01 19.53 3.74
N THR A 136 3.20 19.82 4.25
CA THR A 136 3.90 21.10 4.04
C THR A 136 4.38 21.32 2.60
N ARG A 137 4.25 20.32 1.73
CA ARG A 137 4.57 20.40 0.28
C ARG A 137 3.33 20.53 -0.59
N LEU A 138 2.18 20.68 0.02
CA LEU A 138 0.92 20.92 -0.68
C LEU A 138 0.80 22.39 -1.07
N GLU A 139 0.21 22.65 -2.23
CA GLU A 139 -0.18 23.99 -2.65
C GLU A 139 -1.43 24.47 -1.89
N ASP A 140 -1.73 25.77 -1.94
CA ASP A 140 -2.78 26.35 -1.11
C ASP A 140 -4.15 25.67 -1.26
N ASP A 141 -4.57 25.32 -2.47
CA ASP A 141 -5.84 24.64 -2.70
C ASP A 141 -5.80 23.16 -2.29
N GLU A 142 -4.67 22.50 -2.48
CA GLU A 142 -4.43 21.13 -1.98
C GLU A 142 -4.41 21.10 -0.45
N LEU A 143 -3.87 22.16 0.19
CA LEU A 143 -3.83 22.26 1.64
C LEU A 143 -5.24 22.43 2.24
N LYS A 144 -6.11 23.22 1.60
CA LYS A 144 -7.53 23.32 1.99
C LYS A 144 -8.21 21.95 1.91
N PHE A 145 -8.04 21.27 0.78
CA PHE A 145 -8.57 19.93 0.56
C PHE A 145 -8.03 18.93 1.59
N PHE A 146 -6.73 19.01 1.93
CA PHE A 146 -6.14 18.19 2.97
C PHE A 146 -6.79 18.39 4.33
N VAL A 147 -7.05 19.65 4.74
CA VAL A 147 -7.70 19.97 6.03
C VAL A 147 -9.12 19.41 6.09
N GLU A 148 -9.89 19.54 5.02
CA GLU A 148 -11.24 18.97 4.90
C GLU A 148 -11.19 17.44 5.02
N SER A 149 -10.29 16.80 4.27
CA SER A 149 -10.09 15.34 4.27
C SER A 149 -9.64 14.84 5.64
N LEU A 150 -8.72 15.55 6.31
CA LEU A 150 -8.27 15.25 7.67
C LEU A 150 -9.44 15.29 8.66
N THR A 151 -10.24 16.34 8.61
CA THR A 151 -11.38 16.52 9.50
C THR A 151 -12.39 15.40 9.31
N ALA A 152 -12.73 15.08 8.07
CA ALA A 152 -13.61 13.97 7.74
C ALA A 152 -13.05 12.62 8.19
N TYR A 153 -11.75 12.37 7.99
CA TYR A 153 -11.10 11.13 8.36
C TYR A 153 -10.99 10.94 9.87
N ALA A 154 -10.67 12.00 10.62
CA ALA A 154 -10.55 11.97 12.08
C ALA A 154 -11.87 11.57 12.76
N GLY A 155 -13.00 11.95 12.19
CA GLY A 155 -14.33 11.60 12.68
C GLY A 155 -14.79 10.17 12.36
N ARG A 156 -14.09 9.46 11.47
CA ARG A 156 -14.49 8.10 11.04
C ARG A 156 -13.95 7.01 11.96
N VAL A 157 -14.65 5.87 11.99
CA VAL A 157 -14.09 4.63 12.57
C VAL A 157 -13.03 4.08 11.62
N TRP A 158 -11.81 3.91 12.11
CA TRP A 158 -10.75 3.33 11.29
C TRP A 158 -11.00 1.84 11.07
N LYS A 159 -11.20 1.48 9.82
CA LYS A 159 -11.26 0.07 9.41
C LYS A 159 -9.86 -0.55 9.42
N ASN A 160 -9.78 -1.86 9.54
CA ASN A 160 -8.53 -2.56 9.25
C ASN A 160 -8.20 -2.39 7.76
N PRO A 161 -6.91 -2.35 7.39
CA PRO A 161 -6.52 -2.40 5.98
C PRO A 161 -7.15 -3.61 5.31
N GLU A 162 -7.59 -3.46 4.07
CA GLU A 162 -7.93 -4.62 3.26
C GLU A 162 -6.64 -5.39 2.96
N ALA A 163 -6.71 -6.71 2.98
CA ALA A 163 -5.57 -7.52 2.59
C ALA A 163 -5.24 -7.25 1.11
N ARG A 164 -3.97 -7.09 0.81
CA ARG A 164 -3.52 -6.98 -0.58
C ARG A 164 -3.77 -8.31 -1.27
N THR A 165 -4.30 -8.23 -2.48
CA THR A 165 -4.48 -9.41 -3.34
C THR A 165 -3.19 -9.82 -4.05
N VAL A 166 -2.21 -8.91 -4.11
CA VAL A 166 -0.91 -9.16 -4.73
C VAL A 166 0.07 -9.60 -3.65
N ALA A 167 0.68 -10.74 -3.84
CA ALA A 167 1.72 -11.23 -2.95
C ALA A 167 2.92 -10.28 -2.99
N LYS A 168 3.47 -9.97 -1.82
CA LYS A 168 4.66 -9.12 -1.70
C LYS A 168 5.92 -9.87 -2.08
N TRP A 169 5.91 -11.17 -1.85
CA TRP A 169 7.00 -12.09 -2.15
C TRP A 169 6.41 -13.41 -2.61
N SER A 170 6.99 -13.99 -3.64
CA SER A 170 6.69 -15.35 -4.09
C SER A 170 7.89 -16.24 -3.79
N ILE A 171 7.65 -17.36 -3.12
CA ILE A 171 8.68 -18.33 -2.73
C ILE A 171 8.32 -19.67 -3.34
N ALA A 172 9.15 -20.15 -4.27
CA ALA A 172 9.05 -21.50 -4.77
C ALA A 172 9.71 -22.49 -3.81
N VAL A 173 8.98 -23.50 -3.36
CA VAL A 173 9.51 -24.56 -2.52
C VAL A 173 9.54 -25.86 -3.28
N LEU A 174 10.76 -26.31 -3.64
CA LEU A 174 10.96 -27.57 -4.30
C LEU A 174 10.73 -28.74 -3.32
N HIS A 175 9.81 -29.64 -3.64
CA HIS A 175 9.51 -30.80 -2.81
C HIS A 175 9.60 -32.11 -3.61
N ASP A 176 9.88 -33.19 -2.91
CA ASP A 176 9.79 -34.56 -3.45
C ASP A 176 8.42 -35.15 -3.08
N PRO A 177 7.56 -35.51 -4.06
CA PRO A 177 6.25 -36.09 -3.75
C PRO A 177 6.34 -37.44 -3.02
N ASN A 178 7.50 -38.08 -3.02
CA ASN A 178 7.74 -39.33 -2.32
C ASN A 178 8.29 -39.14 -0.90
N GLU A 179 8.59 -37.92 -0.51
CA GLU A 179 9.09 -37.59 0.83
C GLU A 179 8.00 -37.73 1.88
N GLN A 180 8.25 -38.52 2.89
CA GLN A 180 7.28 -38.76 3.99
C GLN A 180 7.56 -37.91 5.23
N PHE A 181 8.68 -37.22 5.29
CA PHE A 181 9.11 -36.46 6.46
C PHE A 181 8.86 -34.96 6.30
N ALA A 182 8.41 -34.32 7.40
CA ALA A 182 8.39 -32.87 7.49
C ALA A 182 9.86 -32.36 7.50
N PRO A 183 10.14 -31.15 6.91
CA PRO A 183 9.20 -30.11 6.47
C PRO A 183 8.76 -30.17 5.00
N SER A 184 9.30 -31.09 4.19
CA SER A 184 9.05 -31.18 2.74
C SER A 184 7.74 -31.90 2.39
N ASN A 185 7.00 -32.38 3.37
CA ASN A 185 5.67 -32.96 3.16
C ASN A 185 4.68 -31.92 2.65
N ILE A 186 3.91 -32.31 1.62
CA ILE A 186 2.95 -31.41 0.95
C ILE A 186 1.89 -30.83 1.91
N GLU A 187 1.51 -31.53 2.95
CA GLU A 187 0.55 -31.02 3.95
C GLU A 187 1.19 -29.94 4.82
N SER A 188 2.45 -30.12 5.20
CA SER A 188 3.23 -29.09 5.91
C SER A 188 3.40 -27.85 5.05
N LEU A 189 3.74 -28.01 3.76
CA LEU A 189 3.85 -26.90 2.82
C LEU A 189 2.54 -26.14 2.64
N LYS A 190 1.41 -26.85 2.53
CA LYS A 190 0.07 -26.22 2.49
C LYS A 190 -0.26 -25.47 3.78
N HIS A 191 0.20 -25.98 4.92
CA HIS A 191 0.04 -25.31 6.21
C HIS A 191 0.85 -24.00 6.25
N TRP A 192 2.11 -24.06 5.83
CA TRP A 192 2.99 -22.89 5.77
C TRP A 192 2.48 -21.85 4.77
N ALA A 193 2.00 -22.27 3.61
CA ALA A 193 1.40 -21.37 2.62
C ALA A 193 0.22 -20.59 3.21
N ARG A 194 -0.70 -21.25 3.93
CA ARG A 194 -1.81 -20.55 4.61
C ARG A 194 -1.37 -19.56 5.70
N LEU A 195 -0.25 -19.84 6.37
CA LEU A 195 0.30 -18.89 7.35
C LEU A 195 0.95 -17.70 6.65
N ALA A 196 1.65 -17.95 5.55
CA ALA A 196 2.34 -16.94 4.76
C ALA A 196 1.38 -15.95 4.07
N GLU A 197 0.19 -16.40 3.66
CA GLU A 197 -0.86 -15.54 3.10
C GLU A 197 -1.17 -14.32 3.99
N LYS A 198 -1.07 -14.47 5.32
CA LYS A 198 -1.30 -13.37 6.27
C LYS A 198 -0.24 -12.28 6.19
N ASP A 199 0.95 -12.63 5.76
CA ASP A 199 2.10 -11.74 5.62
C ASP A 199 2.29 -11.30 4.15
N VAL A 200 1.30 -11.59 3.29
CA VAL A 200 1.33 -11.27 1.85
C VAL A 200 2.51 -11.97 1.16
N VAL A 201 2.82 -13.19 1.59
CA VAL A 201 3.82 -14.06 0.99
C VAL A 201 3.10 -15.23 0.33
N GLU A 202 3.35 -15.44 -0.95
CA GLU A 202 2.90 -16.61 -1.68
C GLU A 202 3.96 -17.70 -1.60
N ILE A 203 3.54 -18.90 -1.20
CA ILE A 203 4.40 -20.07 -1.21
C ILE A 203 3.82 -21.09 -2.18
N GLU A 204 4.53 -21.34 -3.28
CA GLU A 204 4.13 -22.33 -4.26
C GLU A 204 5.01 -23.59 -4.13
N PRO A 205 4.42 -24.73 -3.78
CA PRO A 205 5.15 -26.00 -3.77
C PRO A 205 5.34 -26.49 -5.21
N ILE A 206 6.59 -26.64 -5.64
CA ILE A 206 6.95 -27.17 -6.95
C ILE A 206 7.52 -28.58 -6.77
N SER A 207 6.95 -29.56 -7.49
CA SER A 207 7.46 -30.91 -7.47
C SER A 207 8.79 -31.01 -8.20
N LYS A 208 9.73 -31.81 -7.70
CA LYS A 208 10.98 -32.16 -8.42
C LYS A 208 10.76 -32.73 -9.82
N LYS A 209 9.53 -33.17 -10.13
CA LYS A 209 9.14 -33.67 -11.47
C LYS A 209 8.73 -32.55 -12.43
N ASP A 210 8.43 -31.35 -11.91
CA ASP A 210 7.89 -30.20 -12.65
C ASP A 210 8.86 -29.01 -12.61
N LEU A 211 10.17 -29.28 -12.81
CA LEU A 211 11.24 -28.27 -12.73
C LEU A 211 11.10 -27.14 -13.76
N ASP A 212 10.39 -27.38 -14.86
CA ASP A 212 10.14 -26.35 -15.88
C ASP A 212 9.35 -25.14 -15.31
N ARG A 213 8.55 -25.38 -14.29
CA ARG A 213 7.81 -24.31 -13.58
C ARG A 213 8.72 -23.38 -12.74
N LEU A 214 9.94 -23.79 -12.42
CA LEU A 214 10.91 -22.90 -11.75
C LEU A 214 11.36 -21.74 -12.65
N ALA A 215 11.22 -21.84 -13.95
CA ALA A 215 11.56 -20.77 -14.89
C ALA A 215 10.46 -19.67 -14.97
N GLU A 216 9.30 -19.91 -14.38
CA GLU A 216 8.18 -18.97 -14.32
C GLU A 216 8.23 -18.06 -13.05
N PHE A 217 9.13 -18.36 -12.12
CA PHE A 217 9.43 -17.59 -10.91
C PHE A 217 10.68 -16.72 -11.09
#